data_d58c1af3a2a112906554b9471eadfeb6
#
_entry.id   d58c1af3a2a112906554b9471eadfeb6
#
_cell.length_a   1.000
_cell.length_b   1.000
_cell.length_c   1.000
_cell.angle_alpha   90.00
_cell.angle_beta   90.00
_cell.angle_gamma   90.00
#
_symmetry.space_group_name_H-M   'P 1'
#
loop_
_entity.id
_entity.type
_entity.pdbx_description
1 polymer ?
#
loop_
_entity_poly.entity_id
_entity_poly.type
_entity_poly.pdbx_seq_one_letter_code
_entity_poly.pdbx_strand_id
1 'polypeptide(L)'
;MVGAGINSRDFKERVPALVDAGVDVLVVDSSDGFSEWQYETIRWIKETYNEEVKVGGGNVVDKEGFLYLVKAGADFVKVGIGGGSICITREQKGIGRGQATALIEVCQARQEYFEQTGIYIPICSDGGLVHDYHMTLALAMGADFLMMGRYFARFDESPSKKLAIGN
;
A
#
# COMPACT_ATOMS: atom_id res chain seq x y z
N MET A 1 -7.90 -1.65 15.41
CA MET A 1 -7.00 -0.89 14.50
C MET A 1 -7.77 -0.52 13.26
N VAL A 2 -7.74 0.76 12.88
CA VAL A 2 -8.46 1.31 11.72
C VAL A 2 -7.47 2.08 10.85
N GLY A 3 -7.46 1.79 9.54
CA GLY A 3 -6.69 2.52 8.55
C GLY A 3 -7.56 3.37 7.65
N ALA A 4 -7.04 4.48 7.16
CA ALA A 4 -7.73 5.35 6.21
C ALA A 4 -6.85 5.69 5.01
N GLY A 5 -7.44 5.59 3.81
CA GLY A 5 -6.84 6.07 2.58
C GLY A 5 -6.94 7.59 2.48
N ILE A 6 -5.85 8.20 2.06
CA ILE A 6 -5.77 9.63 1.76
C ILE A 6 -5.16 9.83 0.38
N ASN A 7 -5.38 10.98 -0.22
CA ASN A 7 -4.75 11.38 -1.46
C ASN A 7 -3.87 12.62 -1.25
N SER A 8 -3.06 12.95 -2.26
CA SER A 8 -2.14 14.07 -2.21
C SER A 8 -2.75 15.45 -2.55
N ARG A 9 -4.07 15.57 -2.62
CA ARG A 9 -4.73 16.83 -2.98
C ARG A 9 -5.39 17.52 -1.78
N ASP A 10 -6.09 16.76 -0.94
CA ASP A 10 -6.88 17.24 0.20
C ASP A 10 -6.30 16.84 1.57
N PHE A 11 -5.08 16.30 1.59
CA PHE A 11 -4.50 15.74 2.81
C PHE A 11 -4.42 16.72 3.97
N LYS A 12 -4.19 18.03 3.71
CA LYS A 12 -4.09 19.06 4.75
C LYS A 12 -5.40 19.29 5.51
N GLU A 13 -6.54 18.99 4.88
CA GLU A 13 -7.86 19.06 5.53
C GLU A 13 -8.29 17.70 6.08
N ARG A 14 -8.04 16.65 5.30
CA ARG A 14 -8.50 15.29 5.61
C ARG A 14 -7.69 14.64 6.74
N VAL A 15 -6.38 14.79 6.77
CA VAL A 15 -5.53 14.14 7.78
C VAL A 15 -5.86 14.61 9.20
N PRO A 16 -5.97 15.92 9.50
CA PRO A 16 -6.38 16.36 10.83
C PRO A 16 -7.71 15.75 11.29
N ALA A 17 -8.71 15.73 10.42
CA ALA A 17 -10.01 15.15 10.75
C ALA A 17 -9.95 13.66 11.04
N LEU A 18 -9.08 12.90 10.34
CA LEU A 18 -8.88 11.48 10.58
C LEU A 18 -8.12 11.21 11.88
N VAL A 19 -7.12 12.03 12.18
CA VAL A 19 -6.37 11.95 13.45
C VAL A 19 -7.27 12.26 14.63
N ASP A 20 -8.08 13.33 14.56
CA ASP A 20 -9.07 13.68 15.58
C ASP A 20 -10.11 12.57 15.78
N ALA A 21 -10.45 11.83 14.72
CA ALA A 21 -11.35 10.67 14.78
C ALA A 21 -10.68 9.39 15.31
N GLY A 22 -9.39 9.41 15.62
CA GLY A 22 -8.66 8.28 16.20
C GLY A 22 -8.20 7.24 15.20
N VAL A 23 -7.79 7.65 13.98
CA VAL A 23 -7.20 6.72 13.00
C VAL A 23 -5.86 6.18 13.50
N ASP A 24 -5.62 4.88 13.34
CA ASP A 24 -4.34 4.27 13.73
C ASP A 24 -3.29 4.36 12.61
N VAL A 25 -3.72 4.28 11.34
CA VAL A 25 -2.84 4.19 10.18
C VAL A 25 -3.41 4.98 9.00
N LEU A 26 -2.57 5.81 8.38
CA LEU A 26 -2.86 6.49 7.12
C LEU A 26 -2.13 5.80 5.96
N VAL A 27 -2.76 5.77 4.79
CA VAL A 27 -2.15 5.28 3.56
C VAL A 27 -2.30 6.33 2.46
N VAL A 28 -1.20 6.87 1.98
CA VAL A 28 -1.22 7.71 0.77
C VAL A 28 -1.36 6.77 -0.42
N ASP A 29 -2.56 6.71 -0.99
CA ASP A 29 -2.92 5.74 -2.03
C ASP A 29 -2.97 6.39 -3.41
N SER A 30 -2.17 5.86 -4.32
CA SER A 30 -2.19 6.25 -5.73
C SER A 30 -1.80 5.09 -6.63
N SER A 31 -2.17 5.19 -7.90
CA SER A 31 -1.78 4.20 -8.92
C SER A 31 -0.28 4.19 -9.25
N ASP A 32 0.45 5.22 -8.82
CA ASP A 32 1.91 5.30 -8.88
C ASP A 32 2.40 6.17 -7.71
N GLY A 33 3.06 5.53 -6.76
CA GLY A 33 3.58 6.16 -5.54
C GLY A 33 4.94 6.84 -5.74
N PHE A 34 5.61 6.57 -6.85
CA PHE A 34 6.90 7.20 -7.14
C PHE A 34 6.70 8.62 -7.70
N SER A 35 6.17 9.51 -6.89
CA SER A 35 5.82 10.88 -7.26
C SER A 35 6.15 11.89 -6.17
N GLU A 36 6.49 13.11 -6.59
CA GLU A 36 6.79 14.21 -5.69
C GLU A 36 5.61 14.54 -4.77
N TRP A 37 4.38 14.50 -5.29
CA TRP A 37 3.18 14.74 -4.49
C TRP A 37 3.02 13.76 -3.33
N GLN A 38 3.35 12.49 -3.56
CA GLN A 38 3.30 11.50 -2.48
C GLN A 38 4.43 11.69 -1.47
N TYR A 39 5.62 11.99 -1.97
CA TYR A 39 6.77 12.34 -1.14
C TYR A 39 6.46 13.50 -0.19
N GLU A 40 5.95 14.60 -0.73
CA GLU A 40 5.60 15.80 0.04
C GLU A 40 4.46 15.53 1.04
N THR A 41 3.47 14.73 0.64
CA THR A 41 2.35 14.38 1.53
C THR A 41 2.82 13.57 2.74
N ILE A 42 3.63 12.52 2.53
CA ILE A 42 4.19 11.71 3.62
C ILE A 42 5.05 12.57 4.53
N ARG A 43 5.94 13.35 3.94
CA ARG A 43 6.83 14.23 4.68
C ARG A 43 6.07 15.23 5.54
N TRP A 44 5.06 15.87 5.01
CA TRP A 44 4.21 16.80 5.76
C TRP A 44 3.51 16.12 6.95
N ILE A 45 3.00 14.90 6.77
CA ILE A 45 2.37 14.13 7.85
C ILE A 45 3.39 13.84 8.95
N LYS A 46 4.58 13.37 8.60
CA LYS A 46 5.65 13.06 9.57
C LYS A 46 6.17 14.31 10.29
N GLU A 47 6.29 15.44 9.61
CA GLU A 47 6.68 16.71 10.21
C GLU A 47 5.60 17.29 11.15
N THR A 48 4.31 17.02 10.87
CA THR A 48 3.19 17.55 11.65
C THR A 48 2.85 16.69 12.87
N TYR A 49 2.82 15.37 12.69
CA TYR A 49 2.33 14.42 13.71
C TYR A 49 3.41 13.52 14.30
N ASN A 50 4.65 13.56 13.77
CA ASN A 50 5.76 12.69 14.20
C ASN A 50 5.36 11.20 14.25
N GLU A 51 5.43 10.60 15.44
CA GLU A 51 5.10 9.18 15.66
C GLU A 51 3.65 8.95 16.15
N GLU A 52 2.84 9.99 16.26
CA GLU A 52 1.45 9.87 16.72
C GLU A 52 0.59 9.07 15.75
N VAL A 53 0.87 9.18 14.44
CA VAL A 53 0.17 8.42 13.40
C VAL A 53 1.17 7.76 12.46
N LYS A 54 0.88 6.51 12.10
CA LYS A 54 1.68 5.79 11.11
C LYS A 54 1.17 6.09 9.71
N VAL A 55 2.10 6.36 8.78
CA VAL A 55 1.76 6.65 7.39
C VAL A 55 2.53 5.76 6.42
N GLY A 56 1.80 5.04 5.58
CA GLY A 56 2.36 4.29 4.46
C GLY A 56 2.15 4.99 3.13
N GLY A 57 2.97 4.64 2.17
CA GLY A 57 2.88 5.14 0.81
C GLY A 57 2.82 4.01 -0.22
N GLY A 58 2.29 4.31 -1.37
CA GLY A 58 2.21 3.37 -2.50
C GLY A 58 1.26 3.86 -3.61
N ASN A 59 1.18 3.11 -4.70
CA ASN A 59 1.86 1.84 -4.85
C ASN A 59 3.15 2.01 -5.65
N VAL A 60 4.12 1.18 -5.34
CA VAL A 60 5.38 1.07 -6.09
C VAL A 60 5.60 -0.37 -6.55
N VAL A 61 6.55 -0.59 -7.48
CA VAL A 61 6.81 -1.92 -8.06
C VAL A 61 8.29 -2.25 -8.18
N ASP A 62 9.17 -1.41 -7.67
CA ASP A 62 10.61 -1.54 -7.78
C ASP A 62 11.37 -0.98 -6.57
N LYS A 63 12.66 -1.25 -6.53
CA LYS A 63 13.58 -0.78 -5.49
C LYS A 63 13.62 0.75 -5.39
N GLU A 64 13.62 1.45 -6.52
CA GLU A 64 13.75 2.91 -6.54
C GLU A 64 12.53 3.58 -5.90
N GLY A 65 11.32 3.12 -6.26
CA GLY A 65 10.09 3.59 -5.66
C GLY A 65 10.02 3.31 -4.16
N PHE A 66 10.46 2.13 -3.72
CA PHE A 66 10.56 1.80 -2.30
C PHE A 66 11.47 2.79 -1.55
N LEU A 67 12.71 2.94 -2.02
CA LEU A 67 13.68 3.83 -1.36
C LEU A 67 13.23 5.29 -1.36
N TYR A 68 12.52 5.71 -2.39
CA TYR A 68 11.96 7.06 -2.50
C TYR A 68 10.92 7.34 -1.41
N LEU A 69 9.99 6.41 -1.18
CA LEU A 69 8.97 6.55 -0.15
C LEU A 69 9.55 6.44 1.27
N VAL A 70 10.53 5.56 1.47
CA VAL A 70 11.27 5.45 2.74
C VAL A 70 12.00 6.76 3.05
N LYS A 71 12.62 7.39 2.06
CA LYS A 71 13.28 8.70 2.22
C LYS A 71 12.28 9.81 2.58
N ALA A 72 11.02 9.72 2.16
CA ALA A 72 9.96 10.63 2.56
C ALA A 72 9.52 10.44 4.03
N GLY A 73 9.88 9.31 4.64
CA GLY A 73 9.52 8.96 6.02
C GLY A 73 8.35 7.97 6.13
N ALA A 74 8.06 7.22 5.07
CA ALA A 74 7.00 6.21 5.12
C ALA A 74 7.30 5.14 6.18
N ASP A 75 6.32 4.85 7.04
CA ASP A 75 6.41 3.80 8.06
C ASP A 75 6.23 2.39 7.47
N PHE A 76 5.62 2.27 6.29
CA PHE A 76 5.50 1.05 5.50
C PHE A 76 5.28 1.39 4.02
N VAL A 77 5.50 0.43 3.12
CA VAL A 77 5.34 0.64 1.68
C VAL A 77 4.39 -0.39 1.08
N LYS A 78 3.46 0.09 0.26
CA LYS A 78 2.48 -0.73 -0.46
C LYS A 78 2.94 -1.01 -1.89
N VAL A 79 3.00 -2.31 -2.24
CA VAL A 79 3.58 -2.82 -3.49
C VAL A 79 2.51 -3.42 -4.38
N GLY A 80 2.46 -2.96 -5.62
CA GLY A 80 1.60 -3.49 -6.67
C GLY A 80 0.91 -2.41 -7.50
N ILE A 81 1.12 -2.43 -8.82
CA ILE A 81 0.46 -1.53 -9.78
C ILE A 81 -0.32 -2.36 -10.80
N GLY A 82 -1.62 -2.11 -10.86
CA GLY A 82 -2.50 -2.70 -11.86
C GLY A 82 -2.91 -4.16 -11.61
N GLY A 83 -2.59 -4.75 -10.42
CA GLY A 83 -2.91 -6.14 -10.09
C GLY A 83 -4.33 -6.39 -9.61
N GLY A 84 -5.07 -5.35 -9.21
CA GLY A 84 -6.44 -5.46 -8.71
C GLY A 84 -7.43 -5.93 -9.79
N SER A 85 -8.45 -6.70 -9.39
CA SER A 85 -9.42 -7.30 -10.34
C SER A 85 -10.29 -6.29 -11.07
N ILE A 86 -10.44 -5.07 -10.52
CA ILE A 86 -11.17 -3.95 -11.14
C ILE A 86 -10.22 -2.84 -11.62
N CYS A 87 -8.91 -3.04 -11.52
CA CYS A 87 -7.92 -2.03 -11.84
C CYS A 87 -7.72 -1.90 -13.34
N ILE A 88 -7.85 -0.68 -13.86
CA ILE A 88 -7.63 -0.32 -15.26
C ILE A 88 -6.34 0.49 -15.49
N THR A 89 -5.50 0.62 -14.45
CA THR A 89 -4.27 1.43 -14.54
C THR A 89 -3.35 0.98 -15.66
N ARG A 90 -3.18 -0.33 -15.86
CA ARG A 90 -2.34 -0.87 -16.93
C ARG A 90 -2.83 -0.49 -18.32
N GLU A 91 -4.15 -0.47 -18.52
CA GLU A 91 -4.77 -0.08 -19.78
C GLU A 91 -4.72 1.43 -20.02
N GLN A 92 -4.98 2.21 -18.98
CA GLN A 92 -5.10 3.66 -19.08
C GLN A 92 -3.76 4.39 -19.06
N LYS A 93 -2.78 3.89 -18.31
CA LYS A 93 -1.48 4.54 -18.12
C LYS A 93 -0.31 3.78 -18.74
N GLY A 94 -0.51 2.54 -19.17
CA GLY A 94 0.55 1.70 -19.72
C GLY A 94 1.64 1.33 -18.71
N ILE A 95 1.35 1.41 -17.40
CA ILE A 95 2.28 1.08 -16.32
C ILE A 95 1.81 -0.13 -15.53
N GLY A 96 2.75 -0.86 -14.96
CA GLY A 96 2.49 -2.03 -14.13
C GLY A 96 3.66 -3.00 -14.15
N ARG A 97 3.63 -3.96 -13.24
CA ARG A 97 4.62 -5.00 -13.15
C ARG A 97 3.99 -6.29 -12.63
N GLY A 98 4.54 -7.44 -12.94
CA GLY A 98 4.13 -8.72 -12.34
C GLY A 98 4.30 -8.69 -10.83
N GLN A 99 3.25 -9.03 -10.07
CA GLN A 99 3.23 -8.86 -8.62
C GLN A 99 4.35 -9.60 -7.91
N ALA A 100 4.62 -10.85 -8.29
CA ALA A 100 5.70 -11.64 -7.69
C ALA A 100 7.08 -10.98 -7.92
N THR A 101 7.36 -10.53 -9.14
CA THR A 101 8.61 -9.86 -9.49
C THR A 101 8.78 -8.56 -8.69
N ALA A 102 7.74 -7.73 -8.63
CA ALA A 102 7.77 -6.48 -7.89
C ALA A 102 8.01 -6.73 -6.39
N LEU A 103 7.30 -7.70 -5.82
CA LEU A 103 7.40 -8.02 -4.40
C LEU A 103 8.78 -8.54 -4.01
N ILE A 104 9.34 -9.47 -4.78
CA ILE A 104 10.69 -10.01 -4.53
C ILE A 104 11.73 -8.89 -4.56
N GLU A 105 11.71 -8.02 -5.58
CA GLU A 105 12.67 -6.93 -5.70
C GLU A 105 12.55 -5.91 -4.55
N VAL A 106 11.33 -5.50 -4.22
CA VAL A 106 11.10 -4.54 -3.13
C VAL A 106 11.46 -5.14 -1.77
N CYS A 107 11.14 -6.41 -1.52
CA CYS A 107 11.52 -7.08 -0.28
C CYS A 107 13.04 -7.26 -0.15
N GLN A 108 13.74 -7.50 -1.25
CA GLN A 108 15.19 -7.51 -1.28
C GLN A 108 15.75 -6.10 -0.96
N ALA A 109 15.20 -5.07 -1.58
CA ALA A 109 15.60 -3.68 -1.30
C ALA A 109 15.36 -3.28 0.17
N ARG A 110 14.23 -3.72 0.78
CA ARG A 110 13.94 -3.57 2.19
C ARG A 110 14.99 -4.26 3.06
N GLN A 111 15.39 -5.47 2.71
CA GLN A 111 16.39 -6.22 3.45
C GLN A 111 17.76 -5.51 3.40
N GLU A 112 18.20 -5.07 2.22
CA GLU A 112 19.43 -4.28 2.05
C GLU A 112 19.38 -2.97 2.87
N TYR A 113 18.24 -2.29 2.88
CA TYR A 113 18.05 -1.08 3.68
C TYR A 113 18.13 -1.36 5.18
N PHE A 114 17.50 -2.43 5.64
CA PHE A 114 17.56 -2.86 7.05
C PHE A 114 18.98 -3.20 7.49
N GLU A 115 19.73 -3.93 6.67
CA GLU A 115 21.14 -4.27 6.96
C GLU A 115 22.05 -3.04 7.06
N GLN A 116 21.75 -1.99 6.28
CA GLN A 116 22.52 -0.75 6.28
C GLN A 116 22.15 0.22 7.42
N THR A 117 20.89 0.24 7.82
CA THR A 117 20.35 1.28 8.71
C THR A 117 19.85 0.77 10.06
N GLY A 118 19.57 -0.54 10.17
CA GLY A 118 18.87 -1.13 11.32
C GLY A 118 17.35 -0.82 11.35
N ILE A 119 16.83 -0.11 10.36
CA ILE A 119 15.41 0.30 10.30
C ILE A 119 14.63 -0.66 9.41
N TYR A 120 13.64 -1.34 9.98
CA TYR A 120 12.77 -2.25 9.26
C TYR A 120 11.51 -1.53 8.77
N ILE A 121 11.28 -1.54 7.46
CA ILE A 121 10.10 -0.94 6.83
C ILE A 121 9.18 -2.08 6.33
N PRO A 122 8.02 -2.31 6.96
CA PRO A 122 7.09 -3.33 6.52
C PRO A 122 6.59 -3.14 5.09
N ILE A 123 6.35 -4.25 4.40
CA ILE A 123 5.87 -4.29 3.02
C ILE A 123 4.45 -4.85 2.98
N CYS A 124 3.52 -4.10 2.39
CA CYS A 124 2.18 -4.55 2.06
C CYS A 124 2.12 -5.04 0.61
N SER A 125 1.77 -6.29 0.36
CA SER A 125 1.45 -6.75 -1.00
C SER A 125 0.00 -6.43 -1.33
N ASP A 126 -0.24 -5.64 -2.38
CA ASP A 126 -1.55 -5.17 -2.79
C ASP A 126 -1.88 -5.54 -4.23
N GLY A 127 -3.04 -6.18 -4.40
CA GLY A 127 -3.57 -6.59 -5.70
C GLY A 127 -3.18 -7.99 -6.15
N GLY A 128 -4.09 -8.62 -6.92
CA GLY A 128 -3.88 -9.96 -7.46
C GLY A 128 -4.07 -11.12 -6.47
N LEU A 129 -4.41 -10.85 -5.22
CA LEU A 129 -4.63 -11.83 -4.15
C LEU A 129 -6.10 -12.29 -4.17
N VAL A 130 -6.38 -13.39 -4.86
CA VAL A 130 -7.74 -13.88 -5.10
C VAL A 130 -8.02 -15.19 -4.37
N HIS A 131 -7.01 -16.03 -4.17
CA HIS A 131 -7.08 -17.34 -3.54
C HIS A 131 -6.18 -17.41 -2.31
N ASP A 132 -6.46 -18.32 -1.40
CA ASP A 132 -5.72 -18.49 -0.15
C ASP A 132 -4.22 -18.74 -0.39
N TYR A 133 -3.88 -19.56 -1.40
CA TYR A 133 -2.48 -19.82 -1.72
C TYR A 133 -1.73 -18.58 -2.24
N HIS A 134 -2.42 -17.58 -2.81
CA HIS A 134 -1.78 -16.31 -3.16
C HIS A 134 -1.29 -15.56 -1.92
N MET A 135 -2.02 -15.66 -0.80
CA MET A 135 -1.59 -15.05 0.46
C MET A 135 -0.30 -15.70 0.96
N THR A 136 -0.26 -17.03 0.99
CA THR A 136 0.93 -17.79 1.40
C THR A 136 2.14 -17.46 0.52
N LEU A 137 1.95 -17.38 -0.79
CA LEU A 137 3.02 -17.02 -1.72
C LEU A 137 3.53 -15.60 -1.48
N ALA A 138 2.64 -14.62 -1.30
CA ALA A 138 3.04 -13.23 -1.08
C ALA A 138 3.85 -13.08 0.24
N LEU A 139 3.40 -13.74 1.32
CA LEU A 139 4.13 -13.76 2.58
C LEU A 139 5.49 -14.48 2.45
N ALA A 140 5.53 -15.61 1.74
CA ALA A 140 6.78 -16.34 1.49
C ALA A 140 7.79 -15.54 0.63
N MET A 141 7.30 -14.63 -0.22
CA MET A 141 8.14 -13.70 -1.00
C MET A 141 8.62 -12.49 -0.19
N GLY A 142 8.19 -12.36 1.07
CA GLY A 142 8.68 -11.36 2.00
C GLY A 142 7.70 -10.23 2.35
N ALA A 143 6.44 -10.28 1.90
CA ALA A 143 5.43 -9.35 2.39
C ALA A 143 5.16 -9.56 3.89
N ASP A 144 4.96 -8.48 4.61
CA ASP A 144 4.64 -8.53 6.04
C ASP A 144 3.13 -8.59 6.28
N PHE A 145 2.35 -7.98 5.38
CA PHE A 145 0.89 -8.00 5.39
C PHE A 145 0.31 -7.81 3.98
N LEU A 146 -1.00 -7.98 3.85
CA LEU A 146 -1.66 -8.09 2.56
C LEU A 146 -2.84 -7.13 2.47
N MET A 147 -3.07 -6.56 1.29
CA MET A 147 -4.29 -5.81 0.97
C MET A 147 -5.10 -6.55 -0.08
N MET A 148 -6.36 -6.85 0.25
CA MET A 148 -7.24 -7.69 -0.56
C MET A 148 -8.63 -7.06 -0.67
N GLY A 149 -9.03 -6.66 -1.88
CA GLY A 149 -10.39 -6.15 -2.14
C GLY A 149 -11.36 -7.28 -2.48
N ARG A 150 -11.13 -7.94 -3.64
CA ARG A 150 -12.02 -8.99 -4.16
C ARG A 150 -12.26 -10.15 -3.20
N TYR A 151 -11.26 -10.53 -2.43
CA TYR A 151 -11.37 -11.61 -1.46
C TYR A 151 -12.46 -11.30 -0.42
N PHE A 152 -12.42 -10.12 0.19
CA PHE A 152 -13.37 -9.70 1.21
C PHE A 152 -14.72 -9.24 0.64
N ALA A 153 -14.80 -8.84 -0.63
CA ALA A 153 -16.05 -8.41 -1.25
C ALA A 153 -17.15 -9.48 -1.25
N ARG A 154 -16.80 -10.75 -1.09
CA ARG A 154 -17.73 -11.89 -1.03
C ARG A 154 -18.23 -12.24 0.37
N PHE A 155 -17.69 -11.60 1.42
CA PHE A 155 -18.13 -11.83 2.80
C PHE A 155 -19.45 -11.09 3.08
N ASP A 156 -20.24 -11.62 4.01
CA ASP A 156 -21.57 -11.08 4.29
C ASP A 156 -21.55 -9.64 4.83
N GLU A 157 -20.49 -9.28 5.54
CA GLU A 157 -20.25 -7.92 6.06
C GLU A 157 -19.95 -6.88 4.97
N SER A 158 -19.58 -7.32 3.76
CA SER A 158 -19.38 -6.41 2.63
C SER A 158 -20.72 -5.88 2.12
N PRO A 159 -20.87 -4.55 1.90
CA PRO A 159 -22.15 -3.94 1.54
C PRO A 159 -22.62 -4.21 0.10
N SER A 160 -21.87 -4.97 -0.69
CA SER A 160 -22.24 -5.30 -2.07
C SER A 160 -23.42 -6.28 -2.14
N LYS A 161 -24.25 -6.14 -3.18
CA LYS A 161 -25.30 -7.15 -3.46
C LYS A 161 -24.64 -8.50 -3.80
N LYS A 162 -25.07 -9.54 -3.10
CA LYS A 162 -24.64 -10.92 -3.35
C LYS A 162 -25.64 -11.59 -4.29
N LEU A 163 -25.15 -12.21 -5.36
CA LEU A 163 -25.95 -13.08 -6.22
C LEU A 163 -25.52 -14.51 -5.98
N ALA A 164 -26.42 -15.35 -5.50
CA ALA A 164 -26.20 -16.79 -5.45
C ALA A 164 -26.20 -17.31 -6.90
N ILE A 165 -25.04 -17.66 -7.41
CA ILE A 165 -24.93 -18.39 -8.67
C ILE A 165 -25.05 -19.85 -8.26
N GLY A 166 -26.16 -20.50 -8.64
CA GLY A 166 -26.39 -21.88 -8.29
C GLY A 166 -25.23 -22.82 -8.75
N ASN A 167 -25.06 -23.90 -7.97
CA ASN A 167 -24.11 -24.97 -8.28
C ASN A 167 -24.44 -25.62 -9.61
#